data_313891ac91112e92f2ba8823811bf862
#
_entry.id   313891ac91112e92f2ba8823811bf862
#
_cell.length_a   1.000
_cell.length_b   1.000
_cell.length_c   1.000
_cell.angle_alpha   90.00
_cell.angle_beta   90.00
_cell.angle_gamma   90.00
#
_symmetry.space_group_name_H-M   'P 1'
#
loop_
_entity.id
_entity.type
_entity.pdbx_description
1 polymer ?
#
loop_
_entity_poly.entity_id
_entity_poly.type
_entity_poly.pdbx_seq_one_letter_code
_entity_poly.pdbx_strand_id
1 'polypeptide(L)'
;PDRYLSFISKDRSRENILSWLGDVTMLYRYQEHYNTVVEEIARTFSCPMIDLRTDFLLSHRCASLLSLDGIHPSEEGHDLIESLLREKIAKNLLSEKMA
;
A
#
# COMPACT_ATOMS: atom_id res chain seq x y z
N PRO A 1 3.51 -8.09 6.47
CA PRO A 1 4.94 -8.09 6.85
C PRO A 1 5.60 -9.46 6.80
N ASP A 2 4.92 -10.52 7.25
CA ASP A 2 5.50 -11.87 7.28
C ASP A 2 5.85 -12.39 5.89
N ARG A 3 4.98 -12.18 4.91
CA ARG A 3 5.23 -12.61 3.54
C ARG A 3 6.43 -11.90 2.93
N TYR A 4 6.54 -10.59 3.14
CA TYR A 4 7.67 -9.80 2.67
C TYR A 4 8.96 -10.24 3.36
N LEU A 5 8.92 -10.44 4.67
CA LEU A 5 10.07 -10.94 5.41
C LEU A 5 10.52 -12.30 4.90
N SER A 6 9.59 -13.21 4.63
CA SER A 6 9.90 -14.52 4.06
C SER A 6 10.53 -14.41 2.67
N PHE A 7 10.05 -13.47 1.86
CA PHE A 7 10.58 -13.24 0.52
C PHE A 7 12.03 -12.74 0.56
N ILE A 8 12.32 -11.72 1.36
CA ILE A 8 13.66 -11.15 1.45
C ILE A 8 14.65 -12.06 2.20
N SER A 9 14.14 -13.03 2.96
CA SER A 9 14.97 -13.98 3.70
C SER A 9 15.41 -15.20 2.89
N LYS A 10 15.03 -15.32 1.61
CA LYS A 10 15.37 -16.48 0.78
C LYS A 10 16.88 -16.68 0.65
N ASP A 11 17.61 -15.59 0.46
CA ASP A 11 19.06 -15.59 0.26
C ASP A 11 19.83 -15.08 1.47
N ARG A 12 19.15 -14.80 2.59
CA ARG A 12 19.73 -14.24 3.80
C ARG A 12 19.10 -14.85 5.03
N SER A 13 19.84 -14.85 6.14
CA SER A 13 19.31 -15.34 7.41
C SER A 13 18.17 -14.46 7.90
N ARG A 14 17.01 -15.07 8.18
CA ARG A 14 15.87 -14.39 8.79
C ARG A 14 16.26 -13.77 10.13
N GLU A 15 17.07 -14.47 10.92
CA GLU A 15 17.54 -13.97 12.22
C GLU A 15 18.40 -12.72 12.07
N ASN A 16 19.28 -12.68 11.09
CA ASN A 16 20.11 -11.51 10.81
C ASN A 16 19.27 -10.31 10.40
N ILE A 17 18.27 -10.54 9.54
CA ILE A 17 17.35 -9.48 9.13
C ILE A 17 16.56 -8.96 10.32
N LEU A 18 16.00 -9.83 11.16
CA LEU A 18 15.25 -9.44 12.34
C LEU A 18 16.14 -8.75 13.38
N SER A 19 17.40 -9.18 13.52
CA SER A 19 18.36 -8.53 14.40
C SER A 19 18.60 -7.07 14.01
N TRP A 20 18.68 -6.82 12.72
CA TRP A 20 18.85 -5.46 12.18
C TRP A 20 17.56 -4.66 12.24
N LEU A 21 16.43 -5.27 11.86
CA LEU A 21 15.13 -4.62 11.79
C LEU A 21 14.51 -4.43 13.18
N GLY A 22 14.77 -5.36 14.10
CA GLY A 22 14.20 -5.41 15.44
C GLY A 22 12.99 -6.33 15.55
N ASP A 23 11.99 -6.12 14.71
CA ASP A 23 10.71 -6.84 14.76
C ASP A 23 10.09 -6.84 13.38
N VAL A 24 9.34 -7.88 13.02
CA VAL A 24 8.65 -7.94 11.73
C VAL A 24 7.63 -6.81 11.57
N THR A 25 7.04 -6.33 12.65
CA THR A 25 6.08 -5.23 12.63
C THR A 25 6.72 -3.89 12.25
N MET A 26 8.05 -3.78 12.32
CA MET A 26 8.75 -2.57 11.86
C MET A 26 8.56 -2.32 10.38
N LEU A 27 8.43 -3.37 9.56
CA LEU A 27 8.11 -3.22 8.14
C LEU A 27 6.79 -2.47 7.96
N TYR A 28 5.78 -2.86 8.72
CA TYR A 28 4.48 -2.21 8.70
C TYR A 28 4.56 -0.76 9.20
N ARG A 29 5.32 -0.52 10.28
CA ARG A 29 5.48 0.82 10.86
C ARG A 29 6.17 1.78 9.91
N TYR A 30 7.20 1.34 9.20
CA TYR A 30 7.85 2.15 8.17
C TYR A 30 6.89 2.50 7.06
N GLN A 31 6.11 1.53 6.59
CA GLN A 31 5.10 1.74 5.56
C GLN A 31 4.06 2.78 5.99
N GLU A 32 3.57 2.67 7.22
CA GLU A 32 2.60 3.61 7.79
C GLU A 32 3.17 5.01 7.93
N HIS A 33 4.42 5.11 8.33
CA HIS A 33 5.10 6.40 8.43
C HIS A 33 5.20 7.09 7.07
N TYR A 34 5.62 6.37 6.03
CA TYR A 34 5.66 6.90 4.67
C TYR A 34 4.28 7.33 4.19
N ASN A 35 3.26 6.56 4.47
CA ASN A 35 1.88 6.89 4.12
C ASN A 35 1.44 8.22 4.75
N THR A 36 1.75 8.41 6.04
CA THR A 36 1.45 9.65 6.76
C THR A 36 2.15 10.85 6.14
N VAL A 37 3.41 10.70 5.79
CA VAL A 37 4.19 11.77 5.13
C VAL A 37 3.59 12.13 3.77
N VAL A 38 3.21 11.14 2.97
CA VAL A 38 2.56 11.36 1.67
C VAL A 38 1.25 12.14 1.83
N GLU A 39 0.42 11.77 2.81
CA GLU A 39 -0.83 12.48 3.10
C GLU A 39 -0.59 13.94 3.50
N GLU A 40 0.40 14.18 4.36
CA GLU A 40 0.75 15.53 4.80
C GLU A 40 1.23 16.40 3.63
N ILE A 41 2.07 15.85 2.77
CA ILE A 41 2.56 16.57 1.58
C ILE A 41 1.41 16.88 0.63
N ALA A 42 0.56 15.92 0.35
CA ALA A 42 -0.60 16.11 -0.52
C ALA A 42 -1.52 17.22 0.01
N ARG A 43 -1.76 17.23 1.31
CA ARG A 43 -2.58 18.27 1.95
C ARG A 43 -1.91 19.63 1.89
N THR A 44 -0.61 19.70 2.19
CA THR A 44 0.16 20.96 2.20
C THR A 44 0.17 21.63 0.84
N PHE A 45 0.31 20.85 -0.23
CA PHE A 45 0.37 21.38 -1.59
C PHE A 45 -0.96 21.28 -2.33
N SER A 46 -2.03 20.94 -1.64
CA SER A 46 -3.38 20.80 -2.22
C SER A 46 -3.40 19.84 -3.42
N CYS A 47 -2.61 18.77 -3.35
CA CYS A 47 -2.61 17.75 -4.39
C CYS A 47 -3.74 16.76 -4.16
N PRO A 48 -4.51 16.40 -5.19
CA PRO A 48 -5.48 15.33 -5.08
C PRO A 48 -4.76 14.02 -4.71
N MET A 49 -5.34 13.26 -3.78
CA MET A 49 -4.77 11.99 -3.35
C MET A 49 -5.81 10.89 -3.43
N ILE A 50 -5.39 9.71 -3.91
CA ILE A 50 -6.23 8.52 -3.94
C ILE A 50 -5.67 7.53 -2.93
N ASP A 51 -6.46 7.20 -1.91
CA ASP A 51 -6.08 6.29 -0.84
C ASP A 51 -6.42 4.84 -1.22
N LEU A 52 -5.47 4.17 -1.87
CA LEU A 52 -5.63 2.75 -2.23
C LEU A 52 -5.42 1.83 -1.04
N ARG A 53 -4.63 2.26 -0.06
CA ARG A 53 -4.31 1.46 1.12
C ARG A 53 -5.57 1.11 1.91
N THR A 54 -6.41 2.10 2.17
CA THR A 54 -7.65 1.89 2.92
C THR A 54 -8.56 0.89 2.20
N ASP A 55 -8.72 1.01 0.89
CA ASP A 55 -9.53 0.09 0.10
C ASP A 55 -8.99 -1.34 0.12
N PHE A 56 -7.66 -1.50 0.06
CA PHE A 56 -7.03 -2.82 0.19
C PHE A 56 -7.31 -3.44 1.56
N LEU A 57 -7.17 -2.66 2.64
CA LEU A 57 -7.44 -3.13 3.99
C LEU A 57 -8.92 -3.47 4.20
N LEU A 58 -9.82 -2.62 3.72
CA LEU A 58 -11.27 -2.84 3.85
C LEU A 58 -11.76 -4.04 3.04
N SER A 59 -11.04 -4.44 2.00
CA SER A 59 -11.40 -5.61 1.20
C SER A 59 -11.31 -6.91 1.98
N HIS A 60 -10.49 -6.97 3.03
CA HIS A 60 -10.13 -8.18 3.77
C HIS A 60 -9.54 -9.29 2.90
N ARG A 61 -8.95 -8.92 1.74
CA ARG A 61 -8.40 -9.85 0.76
C ARG A 61 -6.93 -9.55 0.44
N CYS A 62 -6.21 -8.90 1.36
CA CYS A 62 -4.82 -8.53 1.12
C CYS A 62 -3.94 -9.71 0.68
N ALA A 63 -4.22 -10.91 1.20
CA ALA A 63 -3.46 -12.10 0.82
C ALA A 63 -3.56 -12.44 -0.68
N SER A 64 -4.72 -12.21 -1.31
CA SER A 64 -4.92 -12.45 -2.75
C SER A 64 -4.58 -11.22 -3.60
N LEU A 65 -4.63 -10.02 -3.01
CA LEU A 65 -4.35 -8.77 -3.73
C LEU A 65 -2.86 -8.47 -3.85
N LEU A 66 -2.03 -9.14 -3.04
CA LEU A 66 -0.58 -8.99 -3.08
C LEU A 66 0.09 -10.21 -3.70
N SER A 67 1.20 -9.98 -4.39
CA SER A 67 1.98 -11.05 -4.97
C SER A 67 2.80 -11.81 -3.92
N LEU A 68 3.61 -12.77 -4.36
CA LEU A 68 4.36 -13.64 -3.44
C LEU A 68 5.35 -12.89 -2.55
N ASP A 69 5.83 -11.74 -2.99
CA ASP A 69 6.75 -10.92 -2.18
C ASP A 69 6.05 -10.16 -1.05
N GLY A 70 4.72 -10.08 -1.07
CA GLY A 70 3.93 -9.43 -0.04
C GLY A 70 3.91 -7.90 -0.11
N ILE A 71 4.46 -7.30 -1.16
CA ILE A 71 4.49 -5.84 -1.33
C ILE A 71 3.94 -5.36 -2.67
N HIS A 72 4.22 -6.06 -3.76
CA HIS A 72 3.69 -5.69 -5.06
C HIS A 72 2.26 -6.23 -5.23
N PRO A 73 1.37 -5.51 -5.91
CA PRO A 73 0.04 -6.02 -6.20
C PRO A 73 0.11 -7.27 -7.07
N SER A 74 -0.80 -8.22 -6.83
CA SER A 74 -1.04 -9.34 -7.73
C SER A 74 -1.86 -8.87 -8.95
N GLU A 75 -2.14 -9.78 -9.89
CA GLU A 75 -3.05 -9.48 -10.99
C GLU A 75 -4.42 -9.01 -10.48
N GLU A 76 -4.97 -9.72 -9.48
CA GLU A 76 -6.21 -9.32 -8.82
C GLU A 76 -6.09 -7.96 -8.14
N GLY A 77 -4.94 -7.69 -7.51
CA GLY A 77 -4.65 -6.39 -6.90
C GLY A 77 -4.61 -5.27 -7.94
N HIS A 78 -3.99 -5.50 -9.08
CA HIS A 78 -3.97 -4.53 -10.19
C HIS A 78 -5.37 -4.26 -10.73
N ASP A 79 -6.22 -5.28 -10.85
CA ASP A 79 -7.60 -5.11 -11.29
C ASP A 79 -8.39 -4.23 -10.32
N LEU A 80 -8.19 -4.43 -9.03
CA LEU A 80 -8.82 -3.59 -8.00
C LEU A 80 -8.34 -2.15 -8.11
N ILE A 81 -7.04 -1.93 -8.27
CA ILE A 81 -6.46 -0.59 -8.42
C ILE A 81 -7.06 0.11 -9.64
N GLU A 82 -7.16 -0.57 -10.77
CA GLU A 82 -7.75 0.00 -11.98
C GLU A 82 -9.20 0.44 -11.73
N SER A 83 -10.01 -0.41 -11.12
CA SER A 83 -11.41 -0.10 -10.80
C SER A 83 -11.52 1.12 -9.88
N LEU A 84 -10.69 1.17 -8.84
CA LEU A 84 -10.68 2.27 -7.88
C LEU A 84 -10.23 3.58 -8.52
N LEU A 85 -9.22 3.55 -9.36
CA LEU A 85 -8.74 4.74 -10.07
C LEU A 85 -9.82 5.29 -10.99
N ARG A 86 -10.48 4.43 -11.76
CA ARG A 86 -11.58 4.85 -12.65
C ARG A 86 -12.70 5.52 -11.86
N GLU A 87 -13.12 4.91 -10.77
CA GLU A 87 -14.20 5.43 -9.94
C GLU A 87 -13.83 6.77 -9.31
N LYS A 88 -12.66 6.86 -8.68
CA LYS A 88 -12.24 8.05 -7.95
C LYS A 88 -11.90 9.22 -8.88
N ILE A 89 -11.30 8.96 -10.01
CA ILE A 89 -11.02 9.99 -11.03
C ILE A 89 -12.32 10.51 -11.62
N ALA A 90 -13.27 9.63 -11.94
CA ALA A 90 -14.57 10.04 -12.46
C ALA A 90 -15.32 10.93 -11.47
N LYS A 91 -15.30 10.62 -10.18
CA LYS A 91 -15.90 11.43 -9.13
C LYS A 91 -15.26 12.81 -9.04
N ASN A 92 -13.95 12.90 -9.10
CA ASN A 92 -13.22 14.15 -9.05
C ASN A 92 -13.56 15.05 -10.26
N LEU A 93 -13.61 14.47 -11.45
CA LEU A 93 -13.98 15.20 -12.66
C LEU A 93 -15.40 15.74 -12.60
N LEU A 94 -16.34 14.94 -12.06
CA LEU A 94 -17.73 15.37 -11.87
C LEU A 94 -17.81 16.50 -10.85
N SER A 95 -17.07 16.41 -9.75
CA SER A 95 -17.04 17.47 -8.73
C SER A 95 -16.49 18.77 -9.29
N GLU A 96 -15.45 18.74 -10.11
CA GLU A 96 -14.90 19.93 -10.77
C GLU A 96 -15.89 20.54 -11.73
N LYS A 97 -16.65 19.74 -12.48
CA LYS A 97 -17.68 20.22 -13.40
C LYS A 97 -18.87 20.84 -12.69
N MET A 98 -19.17 20.38 -11.50
CA MET A 98 -20.31 20.88 -10.71
C MET A 98 -19.94 22.08 -9.83
N ALA A 99 -18.66 22.32 -9.66
CA ALA A 99 -18.16 23.48 -8.92
C ALA A 99 -18.05 24.69 -9.86
#